data_3189864132e76a907ac7a04618794b45
#
_entry.id   3189864132e76a907ac7a04618794b45
#
_cell.length_a   1.000
_cell.length_b   1.000
_cell.length_c   1.000
_cell.angle_alpha   90.00
_cell.angle_beta   90.00
_cell.angle_gamma   90.00
#
_symmetry.space_group_name_H-M   'P 1'
#
loop_
_entity.id
_entity.type
_entity.pdbx_description
1 polymer ?
#
loop_
_entity_poly.entity_id
_entity_poly.type
_entity_poly.pdbx_seq_one_letter_code
_entity_poly.pdbx_strand_id
1 'polypeptide(L)'
;MKKKLVTFGISYCIVFLNVFMTIIFGPAEIFMGNYKDFGVIYSEFGWTFLIGGIIGSIVIAAIIALFPEVLRIIILSIGFGVGVACYIQGMFLNKGLDMLGATAEGYHAGKTEMIQNGVIWMMIIVIALALSFVLKKYRVKIAVFGSLFLIAIQMSGYISLFFTADKEAFQYAEGELCLSGEEQFTVSSNENIIVFILDNFSSGWLAEAKQEIPELTDGLVDFTYYNNADCNSYSTYPSLVRLVTGHELNPTVSVDDYITECWNNEKTDDYYN
;
A
#
# COMPACT_ATOMS: atom_id res chain seq x y z
N MET A 1 -22.20 34.41 11.05
CA MET A 1 -21.02 33.67 11.53
C MET A 1 -21.38 32.26 12.04
N LYS A 2 -22.27 32.09 13.02
CA LYS A 2 -22.67 30.76 13.58
C LYS A 2 -23.11 29.73 12.52
N LYS A 3 -23.94 30.11 11.52
CA LYS A 3 -24.43 29.20 10.48
C LYS A 3 -23.27 28.62 9.62
N LYS A 4 -22.27 29.45 9.27
CA LYS A 4 -21.09 29.02 8.50
C LYS A 4 -20.22 28.05 9.29
N LEU A 5 -20.00 28.31 10.58
CA LEU A 5 -19.24 27.45 11.47
C LEU A 5 -19.90 26.06 11.64
N VAL A 6 -21.21 26.01 11.81
CA VAL A 6 -21.98 24.76 11.89
C VAL A 6 -21.88 23.99 10.58
N THR A 7 -22.01 24.65 9.44
CA THR A 7 -21.88 24.04 8.12
C THR A 7 -20.46 23.43 7.93
N PHE A 8 -19.42 24.16 8.31
CA PHE A 8 -18.05 23.68 8.28
C PHE A 8 -17.88 22.45 9.19
N GLY A 9 -18.37 22.49 10.43
CA GLY A 9 -18.27 21.37 11.36
C GLY A 9 -18.93 20.09 10.84
N ILE A 10 -20.11 20.20 10.20
CA ILE A 10 -20.78 19.07 9.56
C ILE A 10 -19.93 18.50 8.42
N SER A 11 -19.41 19.38 7.56
CA SER A 11 -18.55 18.97 6.44
C SER A 11 -17.28 18.30 6.95
N TYR A 12 -16.68 18.86 8.01
CA TYR A 12 -15.45 18.30 8.60
C TYR A 12 -15.68 16.89 9.16
N CYS A 13 -16.73 16.62 9.91
CA CYS A 13 -17.02 15.29 10.44
C CYS A 13 -17.08 14.22 9.35
N ILE A 14 -17.74 14.51 8.23
CA ILE A 14 -17.93 13.55 7.14
C ILE A 14 -16.64 13.39 6.33
N VAL A 15 -15.93 14.48 6.04
CA VAL A 15 -14.65 14.46 5.32
C VAL A 15 -13.60 13.72 6.16
N PHE A 16 -13.52 14.07 7.46
CA PHE A 16 -12.56 13.44 8.35
C PHE A 16 -12.80 11.94 8.51
N LEU A 17 -14.05 11.46 8.52
CA LEU A 17 -14.35 10.02 8.49
C LEU A 17 -13.64 9.33 7.32
N ASN A 18 -13.79 9.87 6.10
CA ASN A 18 -13.18 9.27 4.90
C ASN A 18 -11.66 9.34 4.95
N VAL A 19 -11.11 10.51 5.27
CA VAL A 19 -9.66 10.72 5.35
C VAL A 19 -9.05 9.85 6.46
N PHE A 20 -9.73 9.76 7.59
CA PHE A 20 -9.25 8.91 8.69
C PHE A 20 -9.15 7.45 8.27
N MET A 21 -10.18 6.92 7.61
CA MET A 21 -10.17 5.53 7.16
C MET A 21 -9.13 5.25 6.07
N THR A 22 -8.99 6.17 5.10
CA THR A 22 -8.19 5.87 3.90
C THR A 22 -6.76 6.39 3.97
N ILE A 23 -6.50 7.47 4.70
CA ILE A 23 -5.18 8.13 4.76
C ILE A 23 -4.47 7.89 6.09
N ILE A 24 -5.21 7.79 7.20
CA ILE A 24 -4.59 7.65 8.53
C ILE A 24 -4.60 6.19 8.97
N PHE A 25 -5.78 5.59 9.11
CA PHE A 25 -5.93 4.24 9.65
C PHE A 25 -5.48 3.16 8.66
N GLY A 26 -5.92 3.22 7.40
CA GLY A 26 -5.62 2.20 6.40
C GLY A 26 -4.12 1.98 6.19
N PRO A 27 -3.32 3.02 5.92
CA PRO A 27 -1.87 2.88 5.80
C PRO A 27 -1.20 2.37 7.08
N ALA A 28 -1.68 2.78 8.26
CA ALA A 28 -1.14 2.29 9.53
C ALA A 28 -1.44 0.79 9.73
N GLU A 29 -2.65 0.35 9.41
CA GLU A 29 -3.06 -1.05 9.51
C GLU A 29 -2.23 -1.94 8.56
N ILE A 30 -2.09 -1.52 7.30
CA ILE A 30 -1.28 -2.24 6.30
C ILE A 30 0.17 -2.32 6.76
N PHE A 31 0.74 -1.21 7.21
CA PHE A 31 2.12 -1.18 7.67
C PHE A 31 2.35 -2.08 8.88
N MET A 32 1.53 -1.94 9.93
CA MET A 32 1.69 -2.74 11.16
C MET A 32 1.50 -4.24 10.94
N GLY A 33 0.68 -4.62 9.94
CA GLY A 33 0.51 -6.02 9.57
C GLY A 33 1.66 -6.61 8.73
N ASN A 34 2.47 -5.75 8.09
CA ASN A 34 3.51 -6.17 7.14
C ASN A 34 4.81 -5.39 7.34
N TYR A 35 5.12 -4.92 8.54
CA TYR A 35 6.25 -4.02 8.80
C TYR A 35 7.60 -4.57 8.33
N LYS A 36 7.78 -5.89 8.31
CA LYS A 36 8.99 -6.56 7.83
C LYS A 36 9.24 -6.40 6.33
N ASP A 37 8.18 -6.14 5.56
CA ASP A 37 8.27 -5.95 4.11
C ASP A 37 8.64 -4.50 3.74
N PHE A 38 8.63 -3.59 4.74
CA PHE A 38 8.97 -2.18 4.56
C PHE A 38 10.36 -1.92 5.15
N GLY A 39 11.26 -1.35 4.37
CA GLY A 39 12.61 -0.95 4.82
C GLY A 39 12.64 0.31 5.71
N VAL A 40 11.51 0.66 6.34
CA VAL A 40 11.33 1.88 7.15
C VAL A 40 10.56 1.56 8.42
N ILE A 41 10.62 2.44 9.43
CA ILE A 41 9.81 2.33 10.65
C ILE A 41 8.63 3.29 10.61
N TYR A 42 7.56 2.99 11.34
CA TYR A 42 6.31 3.77 11.32
C TYR A 42 6.50 5.25 11.66
N SER A 43 7.42 5.57 12.57
CA SER A 43 7.68 6.94 12.99
C SER A 43 8.18 7.87 11.88
N GLU A 44 8.75 7.34 10.81
CA GLU A 44 9.28 8.13 9.70
C GLU A 44 8.18 8.75 8.82
N PHE A 45 7.06 8.06 8.67
CA PHE A 45 5.97 8.53 7.80
C PHE A 45 4.63 8.70 8.50
N GLY A 46 4.38 7.98 9.60
CA GLY A 46 3.08 7.98 10.27
C GLY A 46 2.58 9.36 10.69
N TRP A 47 3.49 10.22 11.14
CA TRP A 47 3.17 11.63 11.46
C TRP A 47 2.76 12.44 10.24
N THR A 48 3.34 12.16 9.07
CA THR A 48 2.99 12.82 7.80
C THR A 48 1.56 12.49 7.40
N PHE A 49 1.15 11.22 7.51
CA PHE A 49 -0.22 10.81 7.23
C PHE A 49 -1.21 11.39 8.24
N LEU A 50 -0.87 11.39 9.53
CA LEU A 50 -1.73 11.94 10.58
C LEU A 50 -1.94 13.45 10.40
N ILE A 51 -0.86 14.21 10.36
CA ILE A 51 -0.92 15.69 10.26
C ILE A 51 -1.48 16.10 8.89
N GLY A 52 -1.00 15.49 7.81
CA GLY A 52 -1.49 15.75 6.45
C GLY A 52 -2.97 15.41 6.30
N GLY A 53 -3.43 14.31 6.89
CA GLY A 53 -4.84 13.92 6.91
C GLY A 53 -5.71 14.93 7.66
N ILE A 54 -5.29 15.40 8.83
CA ILE A 54 -6.02 16.42 9.60
C ILE A 54 -6.11 17.73 8.81
N ILE A 55 -4.97 18.23 8.30
CA ILE A 55 -4.93 19.48 7.53
C ILE A 55 -5.74 19.34 6.25
N GLY A 56 -5.57 18.26 5.50
CA GLY A 56 -6.33 17.97 4.29
C GLY A 56 -7.84 17.95 4.54
N SER A 57 -8.28 17.34 5.65
CA SER A 57 -9.68 17.32 6.05
C SER A 57 -10.24 18.72 6.31
N ILE A 58 -9.46 19.59 6.96
CA ILE A 58 -9.84 20.98 7.21
C ILE A 58 -10.03 21.74 5.88
N VAL A 59 -9.06 21.61 4.98
CA VAL A 59 -9.09 22.31 3.67
C VAL A 59 -10.27 21.83 2.83
N ILE A 60 -10.45 20.50 2.70
CA ILE A 60 -11.55 19.92 1.91
C ILE A 60 -12.92 20.33 2.52
N ALA A 61 -13.06 20.26 3.84
CA ALA A 61 -14.28 20.65 4.52
C ALA A 61 -14.61 22.14 4.32
N ALA A 62 -13.59 23.01 4.34
CA ALA A 62 -13.75 24.43 4.07
C ALA A 62 -14.22 24.68 2.62
N ILE A 63 -13.66 23.99 1.65
CA ILE A 63 -14.08 24.07 0.24
C ILE A 63 -15.54 23.61 0.10
N ILE A 64 -15.91 22.47 0.68
CA ILE A 64 -17.29 21.94 0.61
C ILE A 64 -18.28 22.90 1.28
N ALA A 65 -17.89 23.55 2.37
CA ALA A 65 -18.74 24.50 3.06
C ALA A 65 -19.08 25.76 2.23
N LEU A 66 -18.29 26.06 1.19
CA LEU A 66 -18.53 27.17 0.26
C LEU A 66 -19.57 26.84 -0.82
N PHE A 67 -19.84 25.56 -1.08
CA PHE A 67 -20.78 25.18 -2.13
C PHE A 67 -22.24 25.54 -1.79
N PRO A 68 -23.08 25.74 -2.83
CA PRO A 68 -24.54 25.91 -2.66
C PRO A 68 -25.14 24.74 -1.87
N GLU A 69 -26.21 25.01 -1.13
CA GLU A 69 -26.78 24.02 -0.19
C GLU A 69 -27.11 22.67 -0.83
N VAL A 70 -27.72 22.68 -2.01
CA VAL A 70 -28.10 21.41 -2.70
C VAL A 70 -26.88 20.59 -3.06
N LEU A 71 -25.88 21.21 -3.69
CA LEU A 71 -24.63 20.51 -4.08
C LEU A 71 -23.89 19.98 -2.85
N ARG A 72 -23.81 20.78 -1.79
CA ARG A 72 -23.21 20.37 -0.52
C ARG A 72 -23.92 19.16 0.10
N ILE A 73 -25.27 19.14 0.09
CA ILE A 73 -26.03 17.98 0.59
C ILE A 73 -25.69 16.73 -0.20
N ILE A 74 -25.64 16.82 -1.52
CA ILE A 74 -25.31 15.70 -2.39
C ILE A 74 -23.90 15.18 -2.07
N ILE A 75 -22.91 16.07 -2.06
CA ILE A 75 -21.50 15.72 -1.79
C ILE A 75 -21.35 15.07 -0.42
N LEU A 76 -21.95 15.65 0.62
CA LEU A 76 -21.84 15.11 1.98
C LEU A 76 -22.61 13.80 2.16
N SER A 77 -23.73 13.61 1.46
CA SER A 77 -24.46 12.34 1.49
C SER A 77 -23.70 11.22 0.80
N ILE A 78 -23.08 11.51 -0.34
CA ILE A 78 -22.18 10.57 -1.04
C ILE A 78 -20.98 10.29 -0.14
N GLY A 79 -20.31 11.31 0.40
CA GLY A 79 -19.17 11.14 1.30
C GLY A 79 -19.48 10.30 2.53
N PHE A 80 -20.66 10.48 3.15
CA PHE A 80 -21.12 9.63 4.25
C PHE A 80 -21.31 8.19 3.79
N GLY A 81 -21.94 7.98 2.62
CA GLY A 81 -22.11 6.66 2.02
C GLY A 81 -20.77 5.96 1.73
N VAL A 82 -19.80 6.71 1.18
CA VAL A 82 -18.44 6.22 0.95
C VAL A 82 -17.78 5.81 2.27
N GLY A 83 -17.84 6.64 3.31
CA GLY A 83 -17.30 6.30 4.62
C GLY A 83 -17.89 5.03 5.22
N VAL A 84 -19.23 4.83 5.09
CA VAL A 84 -19.89 3.58 5.51
C VAL A 84 -19.42 2.41 4.65
N ALA A 85 -19.29 2.59 3.34
CA ALA A 85 -18.83 1.55 2.43
C ALA A 85 -17.38 1.14 2.71
N CYS A 86 -16.48 2.10 2.97
CA CYS A 86 -15.11 1.83 3.41
C CYS A 86 -15.07 0.99 4.69
N TYR A 87 -15.90 1.33 5.68
CA TYR A 87 -16.01 0.54 6.91
C TYR A 87 -16.45 -0.90 6.64
N ILE A 88 -17.50 -1.06 5.83
CA ILE A 88 -18.01 -2.39 5.47
C ILE A 88 -16.97 -3.17 4.67
N GLN A 89 -16.26 -2.52 3.75
CA GLN A 89 -15.18 -3.14 2.99
C GLN A 89 -14.10 -3.70 3.91
N GLY A 90 -13.55 -2.87 4.79
CA GLY A 90 -12.48 -3.27 5.70
C GLY A 90 -12.90 -4.36 6.68
N MET A 91 -14.10 -4.26 7.25
CA MET A 91 -14.55 -5.18 8.29
C MET A 91 -15.14 -6.50 7.77
N PHE A 92 -15.74 -6.51 6.58
CA PHE A 92 -16.54 -7.65 6.12
C PHE A 92 -16.17 -8.19 4.75
N LEU A 93 -15.78 -7.33 3.81
CA LEU A 93 -15.57 -7.72 2.42
C LEU A 93 -14.12 -8.09 2.10
N ASN A 94 -13.17 -7.67 2.91
CA ASN A 94 -11.75 -8.03 2.77
C ASN A 94 -11.41 -9.37 3.44
N LYS A 95 -12.38 -10.04 4.07
CA LYS A 95 -12.16 -11.34 4.69
C LYS A 95 -11.84 -12.38 3.62
N GLY A 96 -10.66 -12.99 3.70
CA GLY A 96 -10.19 -14.01 2.75
C GLY A 96 -9.35 -13.45 1.60
N LEU A 97 -9.05 -12.15 1.59
CA LEU A 97 -7.97 -11.62 0.78
C LEU A 97 -6.66 -11.94 1.52
N ASP A 98 -5.72 -12.57 0.82
CA ASP A 98 -4.38 -12.81 1.35
C ASP A 98 -3.66 -11.49 1.64
N MET A 99 -2.66 -11.55 2.54
CA MET A 99 -1.86 -10.38 2.90
C MET A 99 -1.20 -9.79 1.64
N LEU A 100 -1.11 -8.46 1.59
CA LEU A 100 -0.31 -7.76 0.57
C LEU A 100 1.12 -8.31 0.65
N GLY A 101 1.61 -8.85 -0.47
CA GLY A 101 2.93 -9.48 -0.52
C GLY A 101 2.92 -11.02 -0.56
N ALA A 102 1.81 -11.68 -0.24
CA ALA A 102 1.61 -13.07 -0.64
C ALA A 102 1.70 -13.14 -2.18
N THR A 103 2.48 -14.08 -2.66
CA THR A 103 2.87 -14.26 -4.07
C THR A 103 1.78 -13.87 -5.06
N ALA A 104 2.18 -13.28 -6.19
CA ALA A 104 1.28 -12.77 -7.24
C ALA A 104 0.18 -13.77 -7.69
N GLU A 105 0.30 -15.03 -7.37
CA GLU A 105 -0.69 -16.08 -7.61
C GLU A 105 -1.92 -16.01 -6.69
N GLY A 106 -1.81 -15.39 -5.49
CA GLY A 106 -2.92 -15.27 -4.52
C GLY A 106 -3.85 -14.08 -4.76
N TYR A 107 -3.47 -13.11 -5.58
CA TYR A 107 -4.22 -11.86 -5.74
C TYR A 107 -5.22 -11.89 -6.91
N HIS A 108 -5.92 -12.97 -7.09
CA HIS A 108 -7.08 -12.99 -7.97
C HIS A 108 -8.36 -12.82 -7.15
N ALA A 109 -8.66 -11.57 -6.76
CA ALA A 109 -10.05 -11.22 -6.47
C ALA A 109 -10.86 -11.63 -7.70
N GLY A 110 -11.67 -12.67 -7.60
CA GLY A 110 -12.40 -13.21 -8.73
C GLY A 110 -13.23 -12.07 -9.34
N LYS A 111 -13.32 -11.99 -10.66
CA LYS A 111 -14.10 -10.95 -11.35
C LYS A 111 -15.52 -10.81 -10.76
N THR A 112 -16.07 -11.89 -10.27
CA THR A 112 -17.38 -11.94 -9.58
C THR A 112 -17.36 -11.20 -8.25
N GLU A 113 -16.31 -11.36 -7.45
CA GLU A 113 -16.17 -10.69 -6.15
C GLU A 113 -15.97 -9.18 -6.31
N MET A 114 -15.18 -8.76 -7.29
CA MET A 114 -15.04 -7.33 -7.62
C MET A 114 -16.37 -6.69 -8.00
N ILE A 115 -17.19 -7.38 -8.81
CA ILE A 115 -18.52 -6.90 -9.21
C ILE A 115 -19.44 -6.85 -7.98
N GLN A 116 -19.46 -7.89 -7.14
CA GLN A 116 -20.28 -7.94 -5.92
C GLN A 116 -19.93 -6.78 -4.98
N ASN A 117 -18.64 -6.57 -4.71
CA ASN A 117 -18.18 -5.45 -3.88
C ASN A 117 -18.59 -4.11 -4.47
N GLY A 118 -18.43 -3.91 -5.78
CA GLY A 118 -18.88 -2.69 -6.47
C GLY A 118 -20.39 -2.45 -6.35
N VAL A 119 -21.20 -3.49 -6.47
CA VAL A 119 -22.66 -3.42 -6.29
C VAL A 119 -23.03 -3.03 -4.85
N ILE A 120 -22.36 -3.63 -3.85
CA ILE A 120 -22.57 -3.30 -2.43
C ILE A 120 -22.24 -1.83 -2.17
N TRP A 121 -21.11 -1.34 -2.67
CA TRP A 121 -20.72 0.06 -2.56
C TRP A 121 -21.76 0.99 -3.17
N MET A 122 -22.17 0.70 -4.40
CA MET A 122 -23.20 1.49 -5.09
C MET A 122 -24.52 1.52 -4.32
N MET A 123 -24.97 0.36 -3.79
CA MET A 123 -26.18 0.32 -2.97
C MET A 123 -26.08 1.18 -1.72
N ILE A 124 -24.96 1.12 -0.99
CA ILE A 124 -24.74 1.91 0.22
C ILE A 124 -24.79 3.41 -0.10
N ILE A 125 -24.08 3.85 -1.15
CA ILE A 125 -24.02 5.24 -1.56
C ILE A 125 -25.41 5.75 -1.99
N VAL A 126 -26.14 4.96 -2.80
CA VAL A 126 -27.48 5.30 -3.27
C VAL A 126 -28.46 5.38 -2.09
N ILE A 127 -28.40 4.44 -1.14
CA ILE A 127 -29.23 4.46 0.07
C ILE A 127 -28.91 5.69 0.91
N ALA A 128 -27.65 6.02 1.16
CA ALA A 128 -27.24 7.20 1.91
C ALA A 128 -27.76 8.49 1.25
N LEU A 129 -27.63 8.58 -0.07
CA LEU A 129 -28.15 9.72 -0.84
C LEU A 129 -29.68 9.79 -0.77
N ALA A 130 -30.41 8.70 -1.00
CA ALA A 130 -31.86 8.65 -0.93
C ALA A 130 -32.39 9.03 0.47
N LEU A 131 -31.80 8.47 1.52
CA LEU A 131 -32.17 8.80 2.91
C LEU A 131 -31.96 10.28 3.23
N SER A 132 -30.96 10.93 2.66
CA SER A 132 -30.72 12.35 2.87
C SER A 132 -31.84 13.23 2.32
N PHE A 133 -32.52 12.80 1.26
CA PHE A 133 -33.67 13.50 0.67
C PHE A 133 -35.02 13.12 1.32
N VAL A 134 -35.15 11.86 1.73
CA VAL A 134 -36.37 11.37 2.41
C VAL A 134 -36.42 11.87 3.86
N LEU A 135 -35.30 11.74 4.59
CA LEU A 135 -35.21 12.10 6.00
C LEU A 135 -34.65 13.50 6.22
N LYS A 136 -35.14 14.50 5.50
CA LYS A 136 -34.63 15.89 5.51
C LYS A 136 -34.42 16.47 6.91
N LYS A 137 -35.32 16.17 7.85
CA LYS A 137 -35.28 16.66 9.25
C LYS A 137 -34.10 16.04 10.04
N TYR A 138 -33.71 14.79 9.73
CA TYR A 138 -32.74 14.02 10.51
C TYR A 138 -31.43 13.84 9.79
N ARG A 139 -31.32 14.18 8.49
CA ARG A 139 -30.13 13.92 7.65
C ARG A 139 -28.80 14.36 8.28
N VAL A 140 -28.76 15.57 8.86
CA VAL A 140 -27.56 16.11 9.50
C VAL A 140 -27.21 15.29 10.75
N LYS A 141 -28.21 14.96 11.57
CA LYS A 141 -28.00 14.16 12.77
C LYS A 141 -27.47 12.78 12.41
N ILE A 142 -28.11 12.11 11.46
CA ILE A 142 -27.69 10.77 11.02
C ILE A 142 -26.26 10.81 10.49
N ALA A 143 -25.94 11.75 9.60
CA ALA A 143 -24.61 11.83 9.02
C ALA A 143 -23.52 12.18 10.05
N VAL A 144 -23.77 13.15 10.93
CA VAL A 144 -22.78 13.56 11.94
C VAL A 144 -22.62 12.49 13.01
N PHE A 145 -23.70 11.99 13.61
CA PHE A 145 -23.59 10.96 14.64
C PHE A 145 -23.09 9.64 14.09
N GLY A 146 -23.50 9.27 12.86
CA GLY A 146 -22.97 8.08 12.17
C GLY A 146 -21.47 8.21 11.89
N SER A 147 -21.02 9.36 11.39
CA SER A 147 -19.59 9.62 11.17
C SER A 147 -18.79 9.58 12.47
N LEU A 148 -19.27 10.24 13.53
CA LEU A 148 -18.57 10.22 14.82
C LEU A 148 -18.52 8.82 15.44
N PHE A 149 -19.59 8.04 15.29
CA PHE A 149 -19.63 6.66 15.75
C PHE A 149 -18.62 5.78 15.01
N LEU A 150 -18.56 5.87 13.68
CA LEU A 150 -17.59 5.12 12.88
C LEU A 150 -16.16 5.57 13.17
N ILE A 151 -15.92 6.88 13.31
CA ILE A 151 -14.60 7.40 13.72
C ILE A 151 -14.20 6.84 15.08
N ALA A 152 -15.10 6.80 16.05
CA ALA A 152 -14.80 6.28 17.37
C ALA A 152 -14.41 4.78 17.36
N ILE A 153 -15.13 3.96 16.57
CA ILE A 153 -14.78 2.55 16.39
C ILE A 153 -13.41 2.41 15.73
N GLN A 154 -13.18 3.10 14.62
CA GLN A 154 -11.91 3.01 13.90
C GLN A 154 -10.75 3.64 14.68
N MET A 155 -11.00 4.67 15.47
CA MET A 155 -9.99 5.23 16.39
C MET A 155 -9.59 4.20 17.46
N SER A 156 -10.53 3.42 17.98
CA SER A 156 -10.18 2.34 18.92
C SER A 156 -9.31 1.27 18.26
N GLY A 157 -9.60 0.92 16.99
CA GLY A 157 -8.76 0.03 16.19
C GLY A 157 -7.37 0.63 15.96
N TYR A 158 -7.30 1.90 15.53
CA TYR A 158 -6.04 2.61 15.32
C TYR A 158 -5.17 2.65 16.58
N ILE A 159 -5.76 2.96 17.73
CA ILE A 159 -5.05 2.95 19.01
C ILE A 159 -4.59 1.52 19.35
N SER A 160 -5.43 0.52 19.11
CA SER A 160 -5.07 -0.89 19.35
C SER A 160 -3.84 -1.32 18.57
N LEU A 161 -3.64 -0.85 17.33
CA LEU A 161 -2.46 -1.17 16.53
C LEU A 161 -1.16 -0.86 17.27
N PHE A 162 -1.08 0.28 17.96
CA PHE A 162 0.12 0.67 18.73
C PHE A 162 0.39 -0.20 19.96
N PHE A 163 -0.61 -0.88 20.47
CA PHE A 163 -0.44 -1.80 21.61
C PHE A 163 -0.20 -3.24 21.17
N THR A 164 -0.61 -3.61 19.98
CA THR A 164 -0.54 -4.99 19.48
C THR A 164 0.57 -5.20 18.46
N ALA A 165 1.05 -4.12 17.82
CA ALA A 165 2.15 -4.19 16.86
C ALA A 165 3.47 -4.56 17.54
N ASP A 166 4.33 -5.22 16.81
CA ASP A 166 5.68 -5.55 17.23
C ASP A 166 6.53 -4.28 17.44
N LYS A 167 7.48 -4.34 18.36
CA LYS A 167 8.39 -3.22 18.63
C LYS A 167 9.24 -2.85 17.41
N GLU A 168 9.59 -3.83 16.58
CA GLU A 168 10.34 -3.65 15.35
C GLU A 168 9.63 -2.73 14.35
N ALA A 169 8.30 -2.59 14.43
CA ALA A 169 7.56 -1.62 13.61
C ALA A 169 7.87 -0.15 13.97
N PHE A 170 8.44 0.10 15.15
CA PHE A 170 8.67 1.46 15.67
C PHE A 170 10.15 1.81 15.87
N GLN A 171 11.03 0.83 15.83
CA GLN A 171 12.46 1.03 16.02
C GLN A 171 13.24 -0.04 15.26
N TYR A 172 14.32 0.36 14.63
CA TYR A 172 15.24 -0.58 14.01
C TYR A 172 15.85 -1.52 15.04
N ALA A 173 16.02 -2.79 14.67
CA ALA A 173 16.70 -3.74 15.54
C ALA A 173 18.17 -3.28 15.75
N GLU A 174 18.66 -3.40 16.99
CA GLU A 174 20.06 -3.08 17.28
C GLU A 174 20.97 -4.06 16.51
N GLY A 175 21.84 -3.52 15.65
CA GLY A 175 22.77 -4.31 14.84
C GLY A 175 22.23 -4.80 13.49
N GLU A 176 21.00 -4.43 13.14
CA GLU A 176 20.49 -4.72 11.81
C GLU A 176 21.20 -3.85 10.75
N LEU A 177 21.63 -4.48 9.66
CA LEU A 177 22.23 -3.77 8.54
C LEU A 177 21.16 -2.89 7.89
N CYS A 178 21.16 -1.60 8.21
CA CYS A 178 20.35 -0.63 7.49
C CYS A 178 21.01 -0.35 6.14
N LEU A 179 20.28 -0.57 5.06
CA LEU A 179 20.72 -0.11 3.74
C LEU A 179 20.74 1.44 3.78
N SER A 180 21.91 2.01 3.91
CA SER A 180 22.07 3.45 3.73
C SER A 180 22.12 3.76 2.23
N GLY A 181 21.57 4.89 1.80
CA GLY A 181 21.77 5.38 0.44
C GLY A 181 23.15 6.03 0.24
N GLU A 182 23.99 6.03 1.29
CA GLU A 182 25.33 6.58 1.25
C GLU A 182 26.19 5.76 0.30
N GLU A 183 26.93 6.44 -0.55
CA GLU A 183 27.83 5.86 -1.57
C GLU A 183 27.14 5.02 -2.66
N GLN A 184 25.82 4.87 -2.67
CA GLN A 184 25.08 4.08 -3.66
C GLN A 184 25.41 4.45 -5.12
N PHE A 185 25.77 5.71 -5.39
CA PHE A 185 26.15 6.22 -6.71
C PHE A 185 27.62 6.61 -6.78
N THR A 186 28.42 6.24 -5.79
CA THR A 186 29.85 6.50 -5.76
C THR A 186 30.59 5.33 -6.36
N VAL A 187 31.14 5.51 -7.54
CA VAL A 187 31.90 4.48 -8.25
C VAL A 187 33.39 4.76 -8.17
N SER A 188 34.21 3.73 -8.36
CA SER A 188 35.67 3.87 -8.43
C SER A 188 36.09 4.79 -9.59
N SER A 189 37.16 5.57 -9.40
CA SER A 189 37.78 6.31 -10.50
C SER A 189 38.55 5.41 -11.49
N ASN A 190 38.70 4.13 -11.18
CA ASN A 190 39.30 3.10 -12.03
C ASN A 190 38.22 2.37 -12.85
N GLU A 191 38.48 1.13 -13.22
CA GLU A 191 37.50 0.29 -13.89
C GLU A 191 36.39 -0.14 -12.93
N ASN A 192 35.17 -0.18 -13.43
CA ASN A 192 33.99 -0.61 -12.68
C ASN A 192 33.25 -1.69 -13.49
N ILE A 193 32.79 -2.74 -12.80
CA ILE A 193 31.88 -3.74 -13.35
C ILE A 193 30.52 -3.48 -12.72
N ILE A 194 29.54 -3.09 -13.54
CA ILE A 194 28.19 -2.77 -13.07
C ILE A 194 27.24 -3.85 -13.60
N VAL A 195 26.54 -4.54 -12.70
CA VAL A 195 25.54 -5.55 -13.02
C VAL A 195 24.16 -5.00 -12.67
N PHE A 196 23.30 -4.86 -13.67
CA PHE A 196 21.91 -4.48 -13.46
C PHE A 196 21.05 -5.75 -13.41
N ILE A 197 20.33 -5.95 -12.31
CA ILE A 197 19.37 -7.04 -12.14
C ILE A 197 17.97 -6.41 -12.20
N LEU A 198 17.24 -6.75 -13.25
CA LEU A 198 15.89 -6.25 -13.46
C LEU A 198 14.88 -7.24 -12.88
N ASP A 199 14.22 -6.87 -11.81
CA ASP A 199 13.21 -7.72 -11.17
C ASP A 199 11.96 -7.84 -12.06
N ASN A 200 11.36 -9.03 -12.07
CA ASN A 200 10.17 -9.35 -12.88
C ASN A 200 10.29 -9.05 -14.39
N PHE A 201 11.49 -8.91 -14.92
CA PHE A 201 11.68 -8.61 -16.33
C PHE A 201 11.65 -9.87 -17.19
N SER A 202 10.74 -9.94 -18.15
CA SER A 202 10.64 -11.05 -19.10
C SER A 202 11.06 -10.67 -20.52
N SER A 203 11.60 -11.64 -21.26
CA SER A 203 11.92 -11.47 -22.68
C SER A 203 10.69 -11.13 -23.52
N GLY A 204 9.50 -11.59 -23.11
CA GLY A 204 8.22 -11.24 -23.73
C GLY A 204 7.93 -9.75 -23.67
N TRP A 205 8.12 -9.14 -22.50
CA TRP A 205 7.92 -7.69 -22.34
C TRP A 205 8.89 -6.86 -23.15
N LEU A 206 10.16 -7.31 -23.25
CA LEU A 206 11.11 -6.64 -24.12
C LEU A 206 10.68 -6.73 -25.60
N ALA A 207 10.16 -7.88 -26.02
CA ALA A 207 9.68 -8.06 -27.39
C ALA A 207 8.46 -7.18 -27.69
N GLU A 208 7.52 -7.05 -26.75
CA GLU A 208 6.37 -6.14 -26.88
C GLU A 208 6.81 -4.68 -26.89
N ALA A 209 7.67 -4.26 -25.98
CA ALA A 209 8.19 -2.90 -25.93
C ALA A 209 8.93 -2.51 -27.22
N LYS A 210 9.68 -3.44 -27.82
CA LYS A 210 10.35 -3.21 -29.12
C LYS A 210 9.38 -3.13 -30.32
N GLN A 211 8.16 -3.68 -30.22
CA GLN A 211 7.14 -3.48 -31.24
C GLN A 211 6.59 -2.05 -31.21
N GLU A 212 6.47 -1.47 -30.01
CA GLU A 212 5.98 -0.09 -29.82
C GLU A 212 7.10 0.95 -30.03
N ILE A 213 8.32 0.62 -29.61
CA ILE A 213 9.51 1.49 -29.69
C ILE A 213 10.64 0.68 -30.34
N PRO A 214 10.70 0.62 -31.69
CA PRO A 214 11.72 -0.17 -32.38
C PRO A 214 13.16 0.18 -32.03
N GLU A 215 13.43 1.46 -31.74
CA GLU A 215 14.74 2.01 -31.36
C GLU A 215 15.12 1.79 -29.89
N LEU A 216 14.30 1.12 -29.09
CA LEU A 216 14.50 0.96 -27.63
C LEU A 216 15.88 0.41 -27.25
N THR A 217 16.45 -0.45 -28.09
CA THR A 217 17.77 -1.08 -27.83
C THR A 217 18.91 -0.50 -28.66
N ASP A 218 18.70 0.52 -29.46
CA ASP A 218 19.73 1.08 -30.35
C ASP A 218 20.92 1.68 -29.61
N GLY A 219 20.70 2.15 -28.36
CA GLY A 219 21.75 2.64 -27.47
C GLY A 219 22.62 1.55 -26.84
N LEU A 220 22.25 0.27 -26.98
CA LEU A 220 22.94 -0.87 -26.37
C LEU A 220 23.93 -1.53 -27.37
N VAL A 221 24.74 -0.73 -28.05
CA VAL A 221 25.59 -1.17 -29.18
C VAL A 221 26.60 -2.23 -28.80
N ASP A 222 27.14 -2.19 -27.59
CA ASP A 222 28.17 -3.11 -27.09
C ASP A 222 27.59 -4.27 -26.24
N PHE A 223 26.26 -4.40 -26.18
CA PHE A 223 25.61 -5.46 -25.43
C PHE A 223 25.35 -6.69 -26.29
N THR A 224 25.53 -7.87 -25.73
CA THR A 224 25.09 -9.13 -26.35
C THR A 224 23.75 -9.54 -25.73
N TYR A 225 22.73 -9.73 -26.56
CA TYR A 225 21.41 -10.19 -26.14
C TYR A 225 21.31 -11.71 -26.23
N TYR A 226 21.00 -12.34 -25.11
CA TYR A 226 20.74 -13.78 -25.01
C TYR A 226 19.24 -13.99 -24.84
N ASN A 227 18.56 -14.38 -25.91
CA ASN A 227 17.09 -14.55 -25.93
C ASN A 227 16.61 -15.89 -25.36
N ASN A 228 17.51 -16.79 -25.04
CA ASN A 228 17.25 -18.13 -24.50
C ASN A 228 17.88 -18.35 -23.11
N ALA A 229 18.10 -17.27 -22.38
CA ALA A 229 18.55 -17.35 -21.00
C ALA A 229 17.38 -17.70 -20.08
N ASP A 230 17.55 -18.73 -19.28
CA ASP A 230 16.59 -19.15 -18.27
C ASP A 230 17.17 -18.94 -16.86
N CYS A 231 16.29 -18.67 -15.90
CA CYS A 231 16.66 -18.68 -14.49
C CYS A 231 16.26 -20.02 -13.83
N ASN A 232 17.05 -20.45 -12.86
CA ASN A 232 16.81 -21.74 -12.18
C ASN A 232 15.69 -21.70 -11.15
N SER A 233 15.16 -20.53 -10.85
CA SER A 233 14.03 -20.34 -9.94
C SER A 233 13.07 -19.33 -10.50
N TYR A 234 11.79 -19.54 -10.26
CA TYR A 234 10.72 -18.59 -10.59
C TYR A 234 10.67 -17.40 -9.61
N SER A 235 11.43 -17.46 -8.50
CA SER A 235 11.46 -16.41 -7.47
C SER A 235 12.82 -15.71 -7.47
N THR A 236 12.78 -14.40 -7.34
CA THR A 236 13.96 -13.52 -7.30
C THR A 236 14.87 -13.85 -6.12
N TYR A 237 14.30 -14.13 -4.94
CA TYR A 237 15.06 -14.31 -3.71
C TYR A 237 16.06 -15.47 -3.78
N PRO A 238 15.70 -16.74 -4.07
CA PRO A 238 16.67 -17.81 -4.22
C PRO A 238 17.57 -17.64 -5.44
N SER A 239 17.10 -16.95 -6.49
CA SER A 239 17.93 -16.69 -7.68
C SER A 239 19.06 -15.71 -7.39
N LEU A 240 18.83 -14.67 -6.59
CA LEU A 240 19.85 -13.72 -6.15
C LEU A 240 20.89 -14.39 -5.24
N VAL A 241 20.45 -15.21 -4.28
CA VAL A 241 21.36 -15.95 -3.40
C VAL A 241 22.29 -16.84 -4.23
N ARG A 242 21.74 -17.57 -5.22
CA ARG A 242 22.55 -18.36 -6.15
C ARG A 242 23.55 -17.51 -6.93
N LEU A 243 23.11 -16.36 -7.45
CA LEU A 243 23.97 -15.46 -8.22
C LEU A 243 25.18 -15.00 -7.40
N VAL A 244 24.95 -14.68 -6.13
CA VAL A 244 25.96 -14.12 -5.23
C VAL A 244 26.86 -15.20 -4.63
N THR A 245 26.30 -16.36 -4.26
CA THR A 245 27.04 -17.43 -3.58
C THR A 245 27.58 -18.53 -4.53
N GLY A 246 27.06 -18.60 -5.76
CA GLY A 246 27.41 -19.62 -6.73
C GLY A 246 26.85 -21.03 -6.41
N HIS A 247 26.02 -21.18 -5.36
CA HIS A 247 25.45 -22.47 -4.98
C HIS A 247 24.22 -22.81 -5.84
N GLU A 248 24.14 -24.04 -6.31
CA GLU A 248 22.99 -24.51 -7.07
C GLU A 248 21.78 -24.72 -6.19
N LEU A 249 20.58 -24.35 -6.72
CA LEU A 249 19.31 -24.55 -6.03
C LEU A 249 19.08 -26.06 -5.82
N ASN A 250 18.85 -26.46 -4.58
CA ASN A 250 18.44 -27.80 -4.22
C ASN A 250 16.92 -27.86 -4.08
N PRO A 251 16.19 -28.49 -5.03
CA PRO A 251 14.72 -28.52 -5.00
C PRO A 251 14.14 -29.44 -3.91
N THR A 252 15.00 -30.15 -3.15
CA THR A 252 14.56 -31.08 -2.09
C THR A 252 14.51 -30.46 -0.70
N VAL A 253 15.01 -29.24 -0.55
CA VAL A 253 14.98 -28.49 0.73
C VAL A 253 14.05 -27.28 0.62
N SER A 254 13.64 -26.74 1.76
CA SER A 254 12.89 -25.48 1.77
C SER A 254 13.77 -24.32 1.27
N VAL A 255 13.14 -23.25 0.78
CA VAL A 255 13.88 -22.05 0.32
C VAL A 255 14.70 -21.45 1.47
N ASP A 256 14.15 -21.42 2.67
CA ASP A 256 14.84 -20.88 3.86
C ASP A 256 16.05 -21.73 4.26
N ASP A 257 15.91 -23.06 4.21
CA ASP A 257 17.04 -23.97 4.48
C ASP A 257 18.13 -23.82 3.41
N TYR A 258 17.74 -23.73 2.13
CA TYR A 258 18.68 -23.50 1.02
C TYR A 258 19.46 -22.19 1.22
N ILE A 259 18.79 -21.11 1.55
CA ILE A 259 19.43 -19.81 1.78
C ILE A 259 20.39 -19.87 2.96
N THR A 260 19.95 -20.49 4.06
CA THR A 260 20.78 -20.68 5.25
C THR A 260 22.01 -21.50 4.93
N GLU A 261 21.89 -22.58 4.16
CA GLU A 261 23.01 -23.41 3.71
C GLU A 261 23.98 -22.61 2.83
N CYS A 262 23.48 -21.82 1.88
CA CYS A 262 24.30 -21.01 0.99
C CYS A 262 25.16 -19.99 1.75
N TRP A 263 24.60 -19.30 2.72
CA TRP A 263 25.30 -18.28 3.49
C TRP A 263 26.24 -18.85 4.56
N ASN A 264 25.96 -20.04 5.08
CA ASN A 264 26.81 -20.72 6.06
C ASN A 264 27.81 -21.70 5.43
N ASN A 265 28.12 -21.57 4.16
CA ASN A 265 29.03 -22.46 3.45
C ASN A 265 30.44 -21.86 3.42
N GLU A 266 31.44 -22.70 3.72
CA GLU A 266 32.87 -22.31 3.71
C GLU A 266 33.30 -21.65 2.38
N LYS A 267 32.76 -22.10 1.24
CA LYS A 267 33.09 -21.50 -0.06
C LYS A 267 32.56 -20.07 -0.20
N THR A 268 31.43 -19.78 0.42
CA THR A 268 30.88 -18.43 0.45
C THR A 268 31.75 -17.55 1.35
N ASP A 269 32.16 -18.02 2.50
CA ASP A 269 33.07 -17.33 3.40
C ASP A 269 34.42 -17.04 2.72
N ASP A 270 34.98 -17.99 2.00
CA ASP A 270 36.25 -17.81 1.25
C ASP A 270 36.12 -16.76 0.12
N TYR A 271 34.93 -16.58 -0.43
CA TYR A 271 34.69 -15.62 -1.51
C TYR A 271 34.55 -14.18 -1.02
N TYR A 272 34.01 -13.98 0.19
CA TYR A 272 33.72 -12.65 0.76
C TYR A 272 34.71 -12.19 1.84
N ASN A 273 35.64 -13.04 2.32
CA ASN A 273 36.72 -12.70 3.22
C ASN A 273 38.06 -12.58 2.49
#